data_a27267a4318809665ecb77a158f524a1
#
_entry.id   a27267a4318809665ecb77a158f524a1
#
_cell.length_a   1.000
_cell.length_b   1.000
_cell.length_c   1.000
_cell.angle_alpha   90.00
_cell.angle_beta   90.00
_cell.angle_gamma   90.00
#
_symmetry.space_group_name_H-M   'P 1'
#
loop_
_entity.id
_entity.type
_entity.pdbx_description
1 polymer ?
#
loop_
_entity_poly.entity_id
_entity_poly.type
_entity_poly.pdbx_seq_one_letter_code
_entity_poly.pdbx_strand_id
1 'polypeptide(L)'
;DRGRIMREAMHERDKIIVEARKHAEALAQKELDDVKQQIQQEKEEAIRDIRRQVAVLSVDIAEKIIRHNLDKEQDQMEMIDRMLDEMLTANR
;
A
#
# COMPACT_ATOMS: atom_id res chain seq x y z
N ASP A 1 -12.63 -23.65 62.74
CA ASP A 1 -13.86 -22.91 62.67
C ASP A 1 -14.35 -22.79 61.22
N ARG A 2 -15.60 -23.14 60.98
CA ARG A 2 -16.21 -23.08 59.64
C ARG A 2 -16.23 -21.67 59.08
N GLY A 3 -16.47 -20.67 59.90
CA GLY A 3 -16.49 -19.28 59.46
C GLY A 3 -15.15 -18.80 58.95
N ARG A 4 -14.06 -19.20 59.61
CA ARG A 4 -12.71 -18.87 59.18
C ARG A 4 -12.33 -19.57 57.88
N ILE A 5 -12.65 -20.85 57.80
CA ILE A 5 -12.39 -21.66 56.56
C ILE A 5 -13.15 -21.08 55.35
N MET A 6 -14.39 -20.69 55.56
CA MET A 6 -15.19 -20.04 54.50
C MET A 6 -14.61 -18.70 54.08
N ARG A 7 -14.16 -17.87 55.01
CA ARG A 7 -13.53 -16.59 54.70
C ARG A 7 -12.22 -16.77 53.92
N GLU A 8 -11.39 -17.73 54.34
CA GLU A 8 -10.14 -18.05 53.66
C GLU A 8 -10.41 -18.57 52.25
N ALA A 9 -11.41 -19.45 52.08
CA ALA A 9 -11.82 -19.96 50.78
C ALA A 9 -12.32 -18.84 49.85
N MET A 10 -13.13 -17.93 50.37
CA MET A 10 -13.61 -16.77 49.63
C MET A 10 -12.46 -15.81 49.24
N HIS A 11 -11.51 -15.61 50.15
CA HIS A 11 -10.33 -14.80 49.88
C HIS A 11 -9.48 -15.40 48.77
N GLU A 12 -9.21 -16.70 48.81
CA GLU A 12 -8.50 -17.41 47.75
C GLU A 12 -9.25 -17.37 46.42
N ARG A 13 -10.57 -17.55 46.45
CA ARG A 13 -11.41 -17.41 45.26
C ARG A 13 -11.28 -16.02 44.63
N ASP A 14 -11.41 -14.97 45.45
CA ASP A 14 -11.32 -13.61 44.97
C ASP A 14 -9.94 -13.29 44.39
N LYS A 15 -8.88 -13.79 45.05
CA LYS A 15 -7.51 -13.68 44.57
C LYS A 15 -7.32 -14.34 43.19
N ILE A 16 -7.84 -15.57 43.00
CA ILE A 16 -7.79 -16.30 41.74
C ILE A 16 -8.53 -15.54 40.66
N ILE A 17 -9.71 -14.98 40.98
CA ILE A 17 -10.49 -14.19 40.00
C ILE A 17 -9.74 -12.95 39.59
N VAL A 18 -9.14 -12.21 40.51
CA VAL A 18 -8.36 -11.00 40.25
C VAL A 18 -7.15 -11.32 39.37
N GLU A 19 -6.42 -12.38 39.70
CA GLU A 19 -5.25 -12.81 38.92
C GLU A 19 -5.65 -13.28 37.49
N ALA A 20 -6.73 -14.05 37.40
CA ALA A 20 -7.24 -14.50 36.08
C ALA A 20 -7.69 -13.32 35.21
N ARG A 21 -8.34 -12.32 35.81
CA ARG A 21 -8.76 -11.10 35.13
C ARG A 21 -7.56 -10.30 34.64
N LYS A 22 -6.54 -10.11 35.47
CA LYS A 22 -5.29 -9.42 35.12
C LYS A 22 -4.59 -10.15 33.96
N HIS A 23 -4.54 -11.47 34.04
CA HIS A 23 -3.92 -12.28 33.00
C HIS A 23 -4.68 -12.15 31.67
N ALA A 24 -6.00 -12.22 31.70
CA ALA A 24 -6.86 -12.03 30.54
C ALA A 24 -6.71 -10.63 29.92
N GLU A 25 -6.65 -9.60 30.75
CA GLU A 25 -6.43 -8.21 30.30
C GLU A 25 -5.06 -8.05 29.65
N ALA A 26 -4.01 -8.65 30.22
CA ALA A 26 -2.66 -8.61 29.66
C ALA A 26 -2.59 -9.32 28.30
N LEU A 27 -3.23 -10.48 28.17
CA LEU A 27 -3.32 -11.21 26.90
C LEU A 27 -4.09 -10.41 25.85
N ALA A 28 -5.23 -9.83 26.23
CA ALA A 28 -6.03 -8.99 25.35
C ALA A 28 -5.25 -7.76 24.87
N GLN A 29 -4.49 -7.12 25.75
CA GLN A 29 -3.66 -5.97 25.39
C GLN A 29 -2.53 -6.36 24.43
N LYS A 30 -1.88 -7.49 24.70
CA LYS A 30 -0.84 -8.01 23.80
C LYS A 30 -1.39 -8.32 22.42
N GLU A 31 -2.54 -8.96 22.35
CA GLU A 31 -3.20 -9.30 21.10
C GLU A 31 -3.59 -8.04 20.33
N LEU A 32 -4.10 -7.03 21.01
CA LEU A 32 -4.41 -5.74 20.41
C LEU A 32 -3.17 -5.05 19.85
N ASP A 33 -2.06 -5.08 20.60
CA ASP A 33 -0.80 -4.48 20.16
C ASP A 33 -0.24 -5.22 18.94
N ASP A 34 -0.33 -6.56 18.92
CA ASP A 34 0.10 -7.37 17.79
C ASP A 34 -0.74 -7.06 16.54
N VAL A 35 -2.05 -6.92 16.68
CA VAL A 35 -2.96 -6.56 15.58
C VAL A 35 -2.64 -5.16 15.06
N LYS A 36 -2.41 -4.20 15.94
CA LYS A 36 -2.02 -2.83 15.53
C LYS A 36 -0.72 -2.81 14.75
N GLN A 37 0.25 -3.60 15.20
CA GLN A 37 1.54 -3.74 14.51
C GLN A 37 1.37 -4.37 13.12
N GLN A 38 0.55 -5.40 13.03
CA GLN A 38 0.24 -6.06 11.75
C GLN A 38 -0.46 -5.11 10.78
N ILE A 39 -1.43 -4.34 11.24
CA ILE A 39 -2.11 -3.33 10.44
C ILE A 39 -1.12 -2.28 9.92
N GLN A 40 -0.19 -1.84 10.77
CA GLN A 40 0.83 -0.87 10.36
C GLN A 40 1.75 -1.44 9.27
N GLN A 41 2.17 -2.70 9.40
CA GLN A 41 2.98 -3.38 8.40
C GLN A 41 2.24 -3.53 7.07
N GLU A 42 0.97 -3.95 7.11
CA GLU A 42 0.13 -4.09 5.92
C GLU A 42 -0.09 -2.74 5.21
N LYS A 43 -0.29 -1.69 6.00
CA LYS A 43 -0.40 -0.32 5.46
C LYS A 43 0.88 0.09 4.74
N GLU A 44 2.04 -0.15 5.33
CA GLU A 44 3.33 0.19 4.72
C GLU A 44 3.58 -0.60 3.44
N GLU A 45 3.23 -1.88 3.41
CA GLU A 45 3.28 -2.70 2.20
C GLU A 45 2.36 -2.18 1.11
N ALA A 46 1.13 -1.84 1.46
CA ALA A 46 0.17 -1.30 0.52
C ALA A 46 0.65 0.03 -0.09
N ILE A 47 1.25 0.90 0.71
CA ILE A 47 1.84 2.15 0.24
C ILE A 47 3.00 1.89 -0.72
N ARG A 48 3.88 0.92 -0.41
CA ARG A 48 4.98 0.55 -1.31
C ARG A 48 4.46 0.01 -2.64
N ASP A 49 3.43 -0.83 -2.61
CA ASP A 49 2.81 -1.39 -3.82
C ASP A 49 2.18 -0.30 -4.68
N ILE A 50 1.47 0.64 -4.07
CA ILE A 50 0.89 1.79 -4.77
C ILE A 50 1.98 2.64 -5.42
N ARG A 51 3.07 2.91 -4.71
CA ARG A 51 4.20 3.66 -5.25
C ARG A 51 4.82 2.98 -6.46
N ARG A 52 4.97 1.65 -6.42
CA ARG A 52 5.46 0.87 -7.57
C ARG A 52 4.52 0.97 -8.76
N GLN A 53 3.22 0.82 -8.53
CA GLN A 53 2.20 0.93 -9.57
C GLN A 53 2.20 2.32 -10.21
N VAL A 54 2.29 3.37 -9.39
CA VAL A 54 2.37 4.75 -9.87
C VAL A 54 3.66 4.97 -10.68
N ALA A 55 4.79 4.43 -10.23
CA ALA A 55 6.05 4.54 -10.96
C ALA A 55 5.99 3.85 -12.31
N VAL A 56 5.46 2.62 -12.38
CA VAL A 56 5.27 1.88 -13.64
C VAL A 56 4.33 2.63 -14.58
N LEU A 57 3.21 3.10 -14.06
CA LEU A 57 2.25 3.88 -14.85
C LEU A 57 2.86 5.18 -15.37
N SER A 58 3.68 5.85 -14.57
CA SER A 58 4.37 7.08 -14.97
C SER A 58 5.34 6.83 -16.13
N VAL A 59 6.10 5.74 -16.08
CA VAL A 59 6.99 5.34 -17.18
C VAL A 59 6.19 5.00 -18.43
N ASP A 60 5.11 4.24 -18.32
CA ASP A 60 4.24 3.89 -19.44
C ASP A 60 3.66 5.14 -20.11
N ILE A 61 3.21 6.10 -19.33
CA ILE A 61 2.70 7.37 -19.85
C ILE A 61 3.80 8.15 -20.56
N ALA A 62 5.00 8.24 -19.95
CA ALA A 62 6.14 8.91 -20.56
C ALA A 62 6.56 8.27 -21.89
N GLU A 63 6.59 6.94 -21.96
CA GLU A 63 6.87 6.21 -23.21
C GLU A 63 5.84 6.52 -24.30
N LYS A 64 4.56 6.56 -23.95
CA LYS A 64 3.50 6.90 -24.90
C LYS A 64 3.60 8.33 -25.39
N ILE A 65 3.94 9.28 -24.52
CA ILE A 65 4.14 10.68 -24.90
C ILE A 65 5.32 10.80 -25.88
N ILE A 66 6.46 10.15 -25.57
CA ILE A 66 7.65 10.16 -26.43
C ILE A 66 7.33 9.55 -27.79
N ARG A 67 6.66 8.40 -27.81
CA ARG A 67 6.27 7.72 -29.04
C ARG A 67 5.34 8.59 -29.89
N HIS A 68 4.36 9.22 -29.27
CA HIS A 68 3.45 10.14 -29.95
C HIS A 68 4.21 11.32 -30.59
N ASN A 69 5.15 11.92 -29.88
CA ASN A 69 5.96 13.01 -30.38
C ASN A 69 6.88 12.57 -31.53
N LEU A 70 7.47 11.38 -31.46
CA LEU A 70 8.30 10.82 -32.53
C LEU A 70 7.48 10.54 -33.80
N ASP A 71 6.29 9.96 -33.64
CA ASP A 71 5.37 9.70 -34.76
C ASP A 71 4.94 11.02 -35.42
N LYS A 72 4.69 12.05 -34.64
CA LYS A 72 4.33 13.37 -35.14
C LYS A 72 5.47 14.02 -35.91
N GLU A 73 6.71 13.92 -35.42
CA GLU A 73 7.90 14.41 -36.14
C GLU A 73 8.09 13.67 -37.47
N GLN A 74 7.91 12.35 -37.49
CA GLN A 74 8.01 11.55 -38.68
C GLN A 74 6.95 11.95 -39.71
N ASP A 75 5.71 12.16 -39.27
CA ASP A 75 4.63 12.63 -40.16
C ASP A 75 4.95 14.00 -40.77
N GLN A 76 5.53 14.91 -39.98
CA GLN A 76 5.98 16.22 -40.44
C GLN A 76 7.10 16.10 -41.47
N MET A 77 8.08 15.23 -41.23
CA MET A 77 9.17 14.98 -42.18
C MET A 77 8.66 14.41 -43.49
N GLU A 78 7.74 13.46 -43.46
CA GLU A 78 7.11 12.88 -44.66
C GLU A 78 6.31 13.93 -45.43
N MET A 79 5.62 14.81 -44.73
CA MET A 79 4.89 15.92 -45.37
C MET A 79 5.84 16.90 -46.06
N ILE A 80 6.95 17.25 -45.42
CA ILE A 80 7.99 18.11 -46.01
C ILE A 80 8.59 17.48 -47.24
N ASP A 81 8.94 16.19 -47.20
CA ASP A 81 9.47 15.45 -48.31
C ASP A 81 8.51 15.45 -49.53
N ARG A 82 7.22 15.23 -49.27
CA ARG A 82 6.19 15.31 -50.32
C ARG A 82 6.09 16.70 -50.94
N MET A 83 6.12 17.75 -50.10
CA MET A 83 6.09 19.12 -50.60
C MET A 83 7.30 19.46 -51.43
N LEU A 84 8.50 19.02 -51.04
CA LEU A 84 9.72 19.20 -51.79
C LEU A 84 9.66 18.49 -53.13
N ASP A 85 9.17 17.25 -53.18
CA ASP A 85 9.00 16.50 -54.41
C ASP A 85 8.03 17.19 -55.36
N GLU A 86 6.91 17.69 -54.87
CA GLU A 86 5.95 18.46 -55.67
C GLU A 86 6.58 19.74 -56.23
N MET A 87 7.36 20.46 -55.44
CA MET A 87 8.04 21.68 -55.87
C MET A 87 9.10 21.37 -56.96
N LEU A 88 9.90 20.32 -56.75
CA LEU A 88 10.92 19.89 -57.70
C LEU A 88 10.29 19.37 -59.03
N THR A 89 9.17 18.70 -58.94
CA THR A 89 8.43 18.19 -60.10
C THR A 89 7.77 19.34 -60.89
N ALA A 90 7.23 20.35 -60.19
CA ALA A 90 6.61 21.52 -60.82
C ALA A 90 7.58 22.41 -61.60
N ASN A 91 8.86 22.40 -61.23
CA ASN A 91 9.91 23.18 -61.87
C ASN A 91 10.59 22.49 -63.09
N ARG A 92 10.16 21.29 -63.39
CA ARG A 92 10.59 20.56 -64.55
C ARG A 92 9.70 20.93 -65.75
#